data_549bfb20ff3e9ef145c4f8eb1b48e306
#
_entry.id   549bfb20ff3e9ef145c4f8eb1b48e306
#
_cell.length_a   1.000
_cell.length_b   1.000
_cell.length_c   1.000
_cell.angle_alpha   90.00
_cell.angle_beta   90.00
_cell.angle_gamma   90.00
#
_symmetry.space_group_name_H-M   'P 1'
#
loop_
_entity.id
_entity.type
_entity.pdbx_description
1 polymer ?
#
loop_
_entity_poly.entity_id
_entity_poly.type
_entity_poly.pdbx_seq_one_letter_code
_entity_poly.pdbx_strand_id
1 'polypeptide(L)'
;MMSLNQMVTLDKLDHYLSLTKKARAKATPCVSTGSEEAKKLDIMLSMADDYASDAEYFRQQGDYVRAFGAINYAHAWIDAGVKLGWLDGHGDDVLFTLP
;
A
#
# COMPACT_ATOMS: atom_id res chain seq x y z
N MET A 1 -0.97 32.59 -10.75
CA MET A 1 0.30 31.84 -10.80
C MET A 1 0.02 30.38 -10.50
N MET A 2 0.45 29.49 -11.36
CA MET A 2 0.31 28.05 -11.11
C MET A 2 1.38 27.59 -10.12
N SER A 3 0.97 26.86 -9.09
CA SER A 3 1.91 26.13 -8.26
C SER A 3 2.28 24.80 -8.94
N LEU A 4 3.56 24.44 -8.89
CA LEU A 4 4.06 23.20 -9.46
C LEU A 4 4.10 22.12 -8.38
N ASN A 5 3.59 20.95 -8.71
CA ASN A 5 3.63 19.77 -7.83
C ASN A 5 4.83 18.89 -8.19
N GLN A 6 6.03 19.37 -7.88
CA GLN A 6 7.30 18.75 -8.29
C GLN A 6 8.10 18.17 -7.12
N MET A 7 7.63 18.37 -5.89
CA MET A 7 8.37 17.97 -4.70
C MET A 7 7.55 17.02 -3.85
N VAL A 8 8.22 16.02 -3.29
CA VAL A 8 7.64 15.17 -2.25
C VAL A 8 7.91 15.82 -0.90
N THR A 9 6.88 16.47 -0.34
CA THR A 9 6.96 17.06 0.99
C THR A 9 6.74 16.01 2.08
N LEU A 10 7.17 16.33 3.31
CA LEU A 10 6.91 15.44 4.45
C LEU A 10 5.39 15.24 4.66
N ASP A 11 4.60 16.28 4.54
CA ASP A 11 3.14 16.18 4.70
C ASP A 11 2.53 15.25 3.65
N LYS A 12 2.95 15.36 2.40
CA LYS A 12 2.50 14.47 1.32
C LYS A 12 2.90 13.03 1.60
N LEU A 13 4.17 12.81 1.97
CA LEU A 13 4.67 11.48 2.29
C LEU A 13 3.89 10.85 3.44
N ASP A 14 3.70 11.58 4.54
CA ASP A 14 2.99 11.09 5.72
C ASP A 14 1.53 10.76 5.40
N HIS A 15 0.90 11.52 4.50
CA HIS A 15 -0.44 11.24 4.03
C HIS A 15 -0.50 9.86 3.34
N TYR A 16 0.43 9.58 2.43
CA TYR A 16 0.46 8.29 1.71
C TYR A 16 0.88 7.13 2.61
N LEU A 17 1.79 7.34 3.55
CA LEU A 17 2.13 6.35 4.57
C LEU A 17 0.89 5.97 5.39
N SER A 18 0.12 6.97 5.81
CA SER A 18 -1.11 6.77 6.57
C SER A 18 -2.17 6.00 5.76
N LEU A 19 -2.36 6.36 4.48
CA LEU A 19 -3.33 5.66 3.61
C LEU A 19 -2.98 4.18 3.46
N THR A 20 -1.72 3.86 3.22
CA THR A 20 -1.28 2.47 3.06
C THR A 20 -1.41 1.68 4.36
N LYS A 21 -1.08 2.29 5.49
CA LYS A 21 -1.25 1.66 6.80
C LYS A 21 -2.71 1.32 7.08
N LYS A 22 -3.62 2.25 6.77
CA LYS A 22 -5.07 2.04 6.92
C LYS A 22 -5.57 0.96 5.97
N ALA A 23 -5.12 0.99 4.72
CA ALA A 23 -5.49 -0.02 3.72
C ALA A 23 -5.05 -1.42 4.16
N ARG A 24 -3.81 -1.57 4.63
CA ARG A 24 -3.28 -2.86 5.10
C ARG A 24 -4.07 -3.40 6.28
N ALA A 25 -4.46 -2.53 7.21
CA ALA A 25 -5.24 -2.92 8.38
C ALA A 25 -6.68 -3.27 8.04
N LYS A 26 -7.28 -2.60 7.04
CA LYS A 26 -8.70 -2.77 6.69
C LYS A 26 -8.93 -3.97 5.78
N ALA A 27 -8.05 -4.23 4.82
CA ALA A 27 -8.22 -5.31 3.86
C ALA A 27 -8.19 -6.66 4.56
N THR A 28 -9.20 -7.50 4.31
CA THR A 28 -9.29 -8.83 4.93
C THR A 28 -9.30 -9.92 3.87
N PRO A 29 -8.56 -11.03 4.11
CA PRO A 29 -8.55 -12.15 3.17
C PRO A 29 -9.94 -12.76 2.97
N CYS A 30 -10.27 -13.05 1.71
CA CYS A 30 -11.50 -13.74 1.33
C CYS A 30 -11.21 -14.97 0.44
N VAL A 31 -10.07 -15.61 0.68
CA VAL A 31 -9.64 -16.84 0.04
C VAL A 31 -9.68 -17.99 1.06
N SER A 32 -9.86 -19.21 0.57
CA SER A 32 -9.90 -20.40 1.45
C SER A 32 -8.54 -20.66 2.08
N THR A 33 -8.52 -20.89 3.40
CA THR A 33 -7.30 -21.21 4.13
C THR A 33 -6.59 -22.42 3.50
N GLY A 34 -5.29 -22.29 3.26
CA GLY A 34 -4.46 -23.35 2.69
C GLY A 34 -4.58 -23.51 1.17
N SER A 35 -5.42 -22.71 0.50
CA SER A 35 -5.55 -22.74 -0.96
C SER A 35 -4.30 -22.15 -1.64
N GLU A 36 -4.15 -22.41 -2.96
CA GLU A 36 -3.09 -21.81 -3.75
C GLU A 36 -3.23 -20.27 -3.79
N GLU A 37 -4.45 -19.75 -3.85
CA GLU A 37 -4.73 -18.32 -3.78
C GLU A 37 -4.29 -17.73 -2.45
N ALA A 38 -4.53 -18.43 -1.33
CA ALA A 38 -4.09 -17.97 -0.02
C ALA A 38 -2.56 -17.89 0.08
N LYS A 39 -1.85 -18.86 -0.47
CA LYS A 39 -0.37 -18.88 -0.51
C LYS A 39 0.17 -17.70 -1.33
N LYS A 40 -0.43 -17.44 -2.50
CA LYS A 40 -0.05 -16.32 -3.35
C LYS A 40 -0.37 -14.97 -2.70
N LEU A 41 -1.52 -14.88 -2.03
CA LEU A 41 -1.88 -13.67 -1.27
C LEU A 41 -0.86 -13.39 -0.16
N ASP A 42 -0.41 -14.42 0.56
CA ASP A 42 0.61 -14.26 1.60
C ASP A 42 1.91 -13.66 1.01
N ILE A 43 2.31 -14.10 -0.17
CA ILE A 43 3.48 -13.54 -0.88
C ILE A 43 3.23 -12.05 -1.19
N MET A 44 2.05 -11.71 -1.71
CA MET A 44 1.71 -10.33 -2.06
C MET A 44 1.71 -9.43 -0.82
N LEU A 45 1.12 -9.88 0.27
CA LEU A 45 1.10 -9.12 1.53
C LEU A 45 2.49 -8.98 2.14
N SER A 46 3.33 -9.99 2.01
CA SER A 46 4.74 -9.91 2.41
C SER A 46 5.49 -8.84 1.62
N MET A 47 5.26 -8.75 0.30
CA MET A 47 5.82 -7.69 -0.53
C MET A 47 5.36 -6.30 -0.05
N ALA A 48 4.07 -6.15 0.23
CA ALA A 48 3.52 -4.90 0.74
C ALA A 48 4.18 -4.51 2.07
N ASP A 49 4.30 -5.45 3.00
CA ASP A 49 4.87 -5.20 4.32
C ASP A 49 6.36 -4.83 4.25
N ASP A 50 7.13 -5.51 3.39
CA ASP A 50 8.56 -5.23 3.21
C ASP A 50 8.78 -3.83 2.63
N TYR A 51 8.02 -3.45 1.60
CA TYR A 51 8.16 -2.12 1.00
C TYR A 51 7.62 -1.01 1.90
N ALA A 52 6.59 -1.27 2.71
CA ALA A 52 6.14 -0.32 3.72
C ALA A 52 7.23 -0.09 4.78
N SER A 53 7.93 -1.14 5.19
CA SER A 53 9.08 -1.04 6.11
C SER A 53 10.23 -0.24 5.48
N ASP A 54 10.54 -0.48 4.21
CA ASP A 54 11.54 0.28 3.46
C ASP A 54 11.16 1.77 3.40
N ALA A 55 9.89 2.07 3.18
CA ALA A 55 9.41 3.46 3.14
C ALA A 55 9.67 4.19 4.46
N GLU A 56 9.41 3.55 5.59
CA GLU A 56 9.69 4.12 6.91
C GLU A 56 11.19 4.35 7.12
N TYR A 57 12.03 3.41 6.69
CA TYR A 57 13.47 3.56 6.74
C TYR A 57 13.94 4.77 5.93
N PHE A 58 13.50 4.90 4.68
CA PHE A 58 13.87 6.03 3.82
C PHE A 58 13.36 7.36 4.38
N ARG A 59 12.16 7.37 4.97
CA ARG A 59 11.65 8.55 5.64
C ARG A 59 12.58 9.00 6.76
N GLN A 60 13.03 8.10 7.60
CA GLN A 60 13.96 8.40 8.70
C GLN A 60 15.31 8.91 8.20
N GLN A 61 15.74 8.46 7.02
CA GLN A 61 16.97 8.92 6.38
C GLN A 61 16.81 10.27 5.67
N GLY A 62 15.62 10.86 5.67
CA GLY A 62 15.34 12.09 4.93
C GLY A 62 15.24 11.90 3.42
N ASP A 63 15.18 10.68 2.94
CA ASP A 63 15.03 10.35 1.52
C ASP A 63 13.54 10.19 1.18
N TYR A 64 12.85 11.31 1.05
CA TYR A 64 11.40 11.31 0.83
C TYR A 64 11.02 10.80 -0.56
N VAL A 65 11.89 10.96 -1.54
CA VAL A 65 11.65 10.46 -2.91
C VAL A 65 11.56 8.94 -2.91
N ARG A 66 12.55 8.25 -2.30
CA ARG A 66 12.53 6.79 -2.21
C ARG A 66 11.42 6.29 -1.29
N ALA A 67 11.18 6.99 -0.19
CA ALA A 67 10.08 6.65 0.72
C ALA A 67 8.73 6.69 0.00
N PHE A 68 8.49 7.73 -0.78
CA PHE A 68 7.26 7.89 -1.56
C PHE A 68 7.11 6.76 -2.60
N GLY A 69 8.16 6.44 -3.34
CA GLY A 69 8.16 5.33 -4.28
C GLY A 69 7.87 3.99 -3.62
N ALA A 70 8.52 3.73 -2.49
CA ALA A 70 8.35 2.48 -1.76
C ALA A 70 6.92 2.32 -1.21
N ILE A 71 6.33 3.38 -0.65
CA ILE A 71 4.98 3.27 -0.08
C ILE A 71 3.91 3.11 -1.17
N ASN A 72 4.07 3.76 -2.32
CA ASN A 72 3.16 3.57 -3.43
C ASN A 72 3.25 2.16 -4.00
N TYR A 73 4.45 1.61 -4.06
CA TYR A 73 4.65 0.23 -4.50
C TYR A 73 4.03 -0.77 -3.51
N ALA A 74 4.21 -0.53 -2.21
CA ALA A 74 3.56 -1.34 -1.17
C ALA A 74 2.04 -1.33 -1.32
N HIS A 75 1.45 -0.14 -1.51
CA HIS A 75 0.01 0.02 -1.68
C HIS A 75 -0.51 -0.74 -2.90
N ALA A 76 0.25 -0.75 -3.99
CA ALA A 76 -0.12 -1.46 -5.22
C ALA A 76 -0.30 -2.96 -4.99
N TRP A 77 0.52 -3.58 -4.14
CA TRP A 77 0.36 -5.00 -3.81
C TRP A 77 -0.96 -5.28 -3.08
N ILE A 78 -1.37 -4.38 -2.19
CA ILE A 78 -2.66 -4.49 -1.48
C ILE A 78 -3.80 -4.30 -2.48
N ASP A 79 -3.73 -3.26 -3.31
CA ASP A 79 -4.73 -3.00 -4.35
C ASP A 79 -4.90 -4.17 -5.32
N ALA A 80 -3.81 -4.80 -5.70
CA ALA A 80 -3.84 -5.97 -6.57
C ALA A 80 -4.65 -7.12 -5.92
N GLY A 81 -4.44 -7.35 -4.63
CA GLY A 81 -5.21 -8.35 -3.88
C GLY A 81 -6.70 -8.05 -3.84
N VAL A 82 -7.07 -6.78 -3.64
CA VAL A 82 -8.47 -6.34 -3.67
C VAL A 82 -9.05 -6.49 -5.09
N LYS A 83 -8.29 -6.09 -6.11
CA LYS A 83 -8.73 -6.14 -7.51
C LYS A 83 -8.98 -7.57 -7.98
N LEU A 84 -8.16 -8.52 -7.54
CA LEU A 84 -8.31 -9.94 -7.84
C LEU A 84 -9.45 -10.60 -7.06
N GLY A 85 -10.02 -9.91 -6.08
CA GLY A 85 -11.06 -10.48 -5.21
C GLY A 85 -10.51 -11.42 -4.14
N TRP A 86 -9.20 -11.41 -3.87
CA TRP A 86 -8.56 -12.20 -2.82
C TRP A 86 -8.54 -11.49 -1.47
N LEU A 87 -8.65 -10.16 -1.49
CA LEU A 87 -8.86 -9.30 -0.32
C LEU A 87 -10.21 -8.60 -0.45
N ASP A 88 -10.91 -8.47 0.68
CA ASP A 88 -12.11 -7.66 0.77
C ASP A 88 -11.71 -6.23 1.19
N GLY A 89 -12.01 -5.27 0.33
CA GLY A 89 -11.78 -3.83 0.60
C GLY A 89 -12.95 -3.16 1.31
N HIS A 90 -14.03 -3.89 1.62
CA HIS A 90 -15.20 -3.39 2.34
C HIS A 90 -15.87 -2.17 1.68
N GLY A 91 -15.79 -2.10 0.35
CA GLY A 91 -16.40 -1.00 -0.42
C GLY A 91 -15.69 0.34 -0.29
N ASP A 92 -14.49 0.37 0.26
CA ASP A 92 -13.74 1.61 0.49
C ASP A 92 -12.96 2.00 -0.77
N ASP A 93 -13.52 2.91 -1.57
CA ASP A 93 -12.91 3.37 -2.81
C ASP A 93 -11.88 4.50 -2.61
N VAL A 94 -11.69 4.96 -1.38
CA VAL A 94 -10.62 5.89 -1.01
C VAL A 94 -9.32 5.14 -0.76
N LEU A 95 -9.39 4.02 -0.02
CA LEU A 95 -8.21 3.21 0.31
C LEU A 95 -7.84 2.23 -0.80
N PHE A 96 -8.80 1.79 -1.62
CA PHE A 96 -8.58 0.72 -2.60
C PHE A 96 -9.11 1.08 -3.98
N THR A 97 -8.47 0.49 -5.00
CA THR A 97 -9.05 0.38 -6.34
C THR A 97 -9.95 -0.86 -6.36
N LEU A 98 -11.25 -0.64 -6.35
CA LEU A 98 -12.22 -1.74 -6.27
C LEU A 98 -12.33 -2.51 -7.59
N PRO A 99 -12.72 -3.81 -7.52
CA PRO A 99 -12.95 -4.63 -8.70
C PRO A 99 -13.95 -4.06 -9.68
#